data_07748f79cea64610f1db7423d6a26f0f
#
_entry.id   07748f79cea64610f1db7423d6a26f0f
#
_cell.length_a   1.000
_cell.length_b   1.000
_cell.length_c   1.000
_cell.angle_alpha   90.00
_cell.angle_beta   90.00
_cell.angle_gamma   90.00
#
_symmetry.space_group_name_H-M   'P 1'
#
loop_
_entity.id
_entity.type
_entity.pdbx_description
1 polymer ?
#
loop_
_entity_poly.entity_id
_entity_poly.type
_entity_poly.pdbx_seq_one_letter_code
_entity_poly.pdbx_strand_id
1 'polypeptide(L)'
;MVIKNVKLLNKIAKVGTDKLDKAVYNVGTEVENPDAIMVRSAAMHDLTFPKSVKAIARCGAGVNNIPVERCAEEGIVVFNTPGANANGVKELTIASLLLASRKITDGINW
;
A
#
# COMPACT_ATOMS: atom_id res chain seq x y z
N MET A 1 -28.05 6.28 1.54
CA MET A 1 -26.89 5.53 1.01
C MET A 1 -25.88 5.32 2.13
N VAL A 2 -25.38 4.12 2.28
CA VAL A 2 -24.37 3.79 3.31
C VAL A 2 -22.98 4.18 2.80
N ILE A 3 -22.32 5.09 3.51
CA ILE A 3 -20.95 5.47 3.19
C ILE A 3 -19.98 4.46 3.80
N LYS A 4 -19.03 4.00 3.02
CA LYS A 4 -17.95 3.12 3.47
C LYS A 4 -16.73 3.93 3.87
N ASN A 5 -16.16 3.62 5.02
CA ASN A 5 -15.03 4.32 5.56
C ASN A 5 -13.72 3.59 5.22
N VAL A 6 -12.79 4.29 4.60
CA VAL A 6 -11.49 3.75 4.22
C VAL A 6 -10.38 4.52 4.91
N LYS A 7 -9.60 3.82 5.71
CA LYS A 7 -8.46 4.40 6.42
C LYS A 7 -7.16 4.22 5.62
N LEU A 8 -6.39 5.27 5.54
CA LEU A 8 -5.06 5.24 4.92
C LEU A 8 -4.00 5.18 6.02
N LEU A 9 -3.14 4.15 6.02
CA LEU A 9 -2.04 4.04 6.99
C LEU A 9 -0.73 4.68 6.51
N ASN A 10 -0.57 4.79 5.21
CA ASN A 10 0.59 5.44 4.60
C ASN A 10 0.12 6.57 3.70
N LYS A 11 1.08 7.40 3.28
CA LYS A 11 0.82 8.35 2.21
C LYS A 11 0.58 7.58 0.91
N ILE A 12 -0.65 7.59 0.44
CA ILE A 12 -1.07 6.96 -0.81
C ILE A 12 -1.35 8.06 -1.83
N ALA A 13 -0.89 7.86 -3.06
CA ALA A 13 -1.00 8.87 -4.10
C ALA A 13 -2.46 9.26 -4.34
N LYS A 14 -2.70 10.57 -4.39
CA LYS A 14 -4.04 11.13 -4.56
C LYS A 14 -4.72 10.62 -5.84
N VAL A 15 -3.95 10.42 -6.91
CA VAL A 15 -4.45 9.87 -8.18
C VAL A 15 -5.13 8.50 -8.00
N GLY A 16 -4.69 7.72 -7.02
CA GLY A 16 -5.33 6.45 -6.68
C GLY A 16 -6.58 6.63 -5.82
N THR A 17 -6.47 7.42 -4.75
CA THR A 17 -7.59 7.63 -3.83
C THR A 17 -8.75 8.41 -4.48
N ASP A 18 -8.47 9.28 -5.45
CA ASP A 18 -9.50 10.02 -6.19
C ASP A 18 -10.38 9.11 -7.06
N LYS A 19 -9.96 7.87 -7.30
CA LYS A 19 -10.80 6.89 -8.00
C LYS A 19 -11.92 6.32 -7.13
N LEU A 20 -11.85 6.53 -5.82
CA LEU A 20 -12.92 6.16 -4.90
C LEU A 20 -13.97 7.28 -4.89
N ASP A 21 -15.17 6.95 -5.32
CA ASP A 21 -16.27 7.92 -5.39
C ASP A 21 -16.58 8.48 -3.99
N LYS A 22 -16.44 9.77 -3.83
CA LYS A 22 -16.68 10.47 -2.56
C LYS A 22 -18.14 10.39 -2.09
N ALA A 23 -19.05 10.08 -2.99
CA ALA A 23 -20.47 9.85 -2.63
C ALA A 23 -20.66 8.52 -1.91
N VAL A 24 -19.72 7.57 -2.08
CA VAL A 24 -19.78 6.22 -1.51
C VAL A 24 -18.73 6.01 -0.43
N TYR A 25 -17.54 6.60 -0.61
CA TYR A 25 -16.38 6.34 0.25
C TYR A 25 -15.93 7.61 0.98
N ASN A 26 -15.74 7.47 2.28
CA ASN A 26 -15.05 8.46 3.10
C ASN A 26 -13.61 7.97 3.32
N VAL A 27 -12.65 8.63 2.69
CA VAL A 27 -11.24 8.21 2.68
C VAL A 27 -10.39 9.20 3.47
N GLY A 28 -9.60 8.73 4.42
CA GLY A 28 -8.75 9.60 5.21
C GLY A 28 -7.79 8.84 6.13
N THR A 29 -6.88 9.57 6.74
CA THR A 29 -5.91 9.03 7.68
C THR A 29 -6.47 8.91 9.09
N GLU A 30 -7.42 9.76 9.46
CA GLU A 30 -8.00 9.86 10.80
C GLU A 30 -9.40 9.22 10.88
N VAL A 31 -9.62 8.18 10.11
CA VAL A 31 -10.91 7.49 10.10
C VAL A 31 -10.97 6.51 11.27
N GLU A 32 -11.97 6.69 12.13
CA GLU A 32 -12.30 5.75 13.18
C GLU A 32 -13.22 4.65 12.63
N ASN A 33 -13.12 3.43 13.14
CA ASN A 33 -13.95 2.31 12.73
C ASN A 33 -14.06 2.14 11.20
N PRO A 34 -12.93 2.00 10.50
CA PRO A 34 -12.95 1.85 9.05
C PRO A 34 -13.56 0.53 8.61
N ASP A 35 -14.20 0.52 7.45
CA ASP A 35 -14.66 -0.71 6.78
C ASP A 35 -13.49 -1.39 6.05
N ALA A 36 -12.56 -0.58 5.54
CA ALA A 36 -11.36 -1.06 4.86
C ALA A 36 -10.14 -0.20 5.21
N ILE A 37 -8.97 -0.80 5.07
CA ILE A 37 -7.68 -0.13 5.29
C ILE A 37 -6.85 -0.26 4.03
N MET A 38 -6.30 0.85 3.55
CA MET A 38 -5.28 0.86 2.50
C MET A 38 -3.92 1.13 3.11
N VAL A 39 -2.94 0.32 2.76
CA VAL A 39 -1.60 0.35 3.34
C VAL A 39 -0.54 0.19 2.27
N ARG A 40 0.64 0.76 2.48
CA ARG A 40 1.85 0.48 1.68
C ARG A 40 2.82 -0.35 2.49
N SER A 41 3.71 0.29 3.20
CA SER A 41 4.81 -0.36 3.93
C SER A 41 4.65 -0.39 5.45
N ALA A 42 3.62 0.25 5.99
CA ALA A 42 3.40 0.27 7.43
C ALA A 42 3.27 -1.14 7.99
N ALA A 43 3.94 -1.41 9.10
CA ALA A 43 3.83 -2.67 9.80
C ALA A 43 2.49 -2.75 10.52
N MET A 44 1.76 -3.83 10.30
CA MET A 44 0.42 -4.02 10.85
C MET A 44 0.33 -5.17 11.86
N HIS A 45 1.44 -5.85 12.15
CA HIS A 45 1.43 -7.02 13.03
C HIS A 45 1.01 -6.71 14.46
N ASP A 46 1.35 -5.53 14.97
CA ASP A 46 1.04 -5.10 16.33
C ASP A 46 -0.29 -4.33 16.43
N LEU A 47 -0.97 -4.12 15.32
CA LEU A 47 -2.23 -3.39 15.30
C LEU A 47 -3.40 -4.29 15.70
N THR A 48 -4.35 -3.70 16.44
CA THR A 48 -5.64 -4.31 16.72
C THR A 48 -6.64 -3.75 15.71
N PHE A 49 -7.34 -4.63 15.00
CA PHE A 49 -8.31 -4.20 14.01
C PHE A 49 -9.70 -4.05 14.64
N PRO A 50 -10.37 -2.91 14.44
CA PRO A 50 -11.78 -2.78 14.83
C PRO A 50 -12.64 -3.84 14.13
N LYS A 51 -13.72 -4.25 14.77
CA LYS A 51 -14.64 -5.25 14.18
C LYS A 51 -15.28 -4.79 12.87
N SER A 52 -15.27 -3.49 12.60
CA SER A 52 -15.78 -2.92 11.36
C SER A 52 -14.94 -3.27 10.14
N VAL A 53 -13.64 -3.56 10.32
CA VAL A 53 -12.71 -3.84 9.22
C VAL A 53 -13.07 -5.15 8.54
N LYS A 54 -13.33 -5.08 7.24
CA LYS A 54 -13.66 -6.24 6.38
C LYS A 54 -12.59 -6.53 5.34
N ALA A 55 -11.78 -5.53 4.99
CA ALA A 55 -10.77 -5.67 3.95
C ALA A 55 -9.53 -4.83 4.24
N ILE A 56 -8.39 -5.35 3.84
CA ILE A 56 -7.11 -4.63 3.82
C ILE A 56 -6.55 -4.71 2.41
N ALA A 57 -6.23 -3.57 1.82
CA ALA A 57 -5.64 -3.49 0.47
C ALA A 57 -4.21 -2.98 0.57
N ARG A 58 -3.26 -3.83 0.16
CA ARG A 58 -1.85 -3.45 0.07
C ARG A 58 -1.60 -2.76 -1.27
N CYS A 59 -1.17 -1.51 -1.21
CA CYS A 59 -0.72 -0.78 -2.39
C CYS A 59 0.73 -1.18 -2.72
N GLY A 60 0.92 -2.43 -3.10
CA GLY A 60 2.19 -3.06 -3.40
C GLY A 60 2.05 -4.57 -3.49
N ALA A 61 3.12 -5.27 -3.86
CA ALA A 61 3.09 -6.71 -4.13
C ALA A 61 3.23 -7.57 -2.87
N GLY A 62 4.20 -7.26 -2.01
CA GLY A 62 4.47 -8.07 -0.82
C GLY A 62 3.45 -7.82 0.29
N VAL A 63 3.18 -8.84 1.09
CA VAL A 63 2.22 -8.75 2.23
C VAL A 63 2.87 -9.14 3.57
N ASN A 64 4.19 -9.15 3.63
CA ASN A 64 4.93 -9.50 4.83
C ASN A 64 4.72 -8.52 6.00
N ASN A 65 4.23 -7.33 5.74
CA ASN A 65 3.88 -6.33 6.74
C ASN A 65 2.44 -6.46 7.27
N ILE A 66 1.67 -7.40 6.74
CA ILE A 66 0.26 -7.63 7.12
C ILE A 66 0.14 -9.01 7.78
N PRO A 67 -0.53 -9.12 8.95
CA PRO A 67 -0.74 -10.42 9.61
C PRO A 67 -1.86 -11.20 8.90
N VAL A 68 -1.55 -11.79 7.75
CA VAL A 68 -2.52 -12.41 6.84
C VAL A 68 -3.31 -13.54 7.53
N GLU A 69 -2.63 -14.38 8.31
CA GLU A 69 -3.29 -15.49 9.02
C GLU A 69 -4.29 -14.97 10.07
N ARG A 70 -3.87 -14.00 10.87
CA ARG A 70 -4.76 -13.37 11.86
C ARG A 70 -5.93 -12.67 11.19
N CYS A 71 -5.70 -12.01 10.06
CA CYS A 71 -6.77 -11.39 9.28
C CYS A 71 -7.79 -12.43 8.82
N ALA A 72 -7.33 -13.59 8.34
CA ALA A 72 -8.22 -14.66 7.93
C ALA A 72 -9.08 -15.17 9.10
N GLU A 73 -8.48 -15.34 10.27
CA GLU A 73 -9.20 -15.75 11.49
C GLU A 73 -10.26 -14.72 11.91
N GLU A 74 -9.98 -13.43 11.71
CA GLU A 74 -10.88 -12.33 12.04
C GLU A 74 -11.88 -12.00 10.92
N GLY A 75 -11.87 -12.75 9.81
CA GLY A 75 -12.78 -12.53 8.69
C GLY A 75 -12.43 -11.30 7.84
N ILE A 76 -11.16 -10.93 7.80
CA ILE A 76 -10.67 -9.78 7.02
C ILE A 76 -9.99 -10.30 5.75
N VAL A 77 -10.46 -9.84 4.59
CA VAL A 77 -9.86 -10.19 3.29
C VAL A 77 -8.66 -9.27 3.02
N VAL A 78 -7.54 -9.86 2.63
CA VAL A 78 -6.33 -9.12 2.29
C VAL A 78 -6.09 -9.17 0.78
N PHE A 79 -5.95 -8.00 0.18
CA PHE A 79 -5.63 -7.83 -1.23
C PHE A 79 -4.24 -7.23 -1.40
N ASN A 80 -3.59 -7.57 -2.50
CA ASN A 80 -2.33 -6.94 -2.92
C ASN A 80 -2.43 -6.48 -4.38
N THR A 81 -1.39 -5.80 -4.87
CA THR A 81 -1.33 -5.30 -6.25
C THR A 81 -0.06 -5.81 -6.93
N PRO A 82 0.01 -7.12 -7.24
CA PRO A 82 1.21 -7.70 -7.84
C PRO A 82 1.44 -7.17 -9.25
N GLY A 83 2.69 -6.89 -9.58
CA GLY A 83 3.09 -6.46 -10.93
C GLY A 83 2.91 -4.99 -11.26
N ALA A 84 2.20 -4.22 -10.43
CA ALA A 84 1.91 -2.82 -10.74
C ALA A 84 3.17 -1.95 -10.88
N ASN A 85 4.20 -2.22 -10.06
CA ASN A 85 5.47 -1.48 -10.09
C ASN A 85 6.64 -2.27 -10.68
N ALA A 86 6.40 -3.45 -11.24
CA ALA A 86 7.46 -4.36 -11.71
C ALA A 86 8.35 -3.72 -12.77
N ASN A 87 7.76 -3.02 -13.72
CA ASN A 87 8.53 -2.36 -14.79
C ASN A 87 9.42 -1.25 -14.23
N GLY A 88 8.93 -0.45 -13.29
CA GLY A 88 9.74 0.60 -12.64
C GLY A 88 10.93 0.01 -11.89
N VAL A 89 10.74 -1.09 -11.18
CA VAL A 89 11.82 -1.79 -10.48
C VAL A 89 12.84 -2.34 -11.47
N LYS A 90 12.38 -2.93 -12.58
CA LYS A 90 13.25 -3.43 -13.65
C LYS A 90 14.13 -2.31 -14.21
N GLU A 91 13.54 -1.18 -14.56
CA GLU A 91 14.28 -0.04 -15.12
C GLU A 91 15.31 0.50 -14.14
N LEU A 92 14.94 0.67 -12.88
CA LEU A 92 15.85 1.14 -11.85
C LEU A 92 17.01 0.16 -11.62
N THR A 93 16.73 -1.14 -11.66
CA THR A 93 17.76 -2.19 -11.54
C THR A 93 18.77 -2.10 -12.67
N ILE A 94 18.31 -1.98 -13.91
CA ILE A 94 19.17 -1.85 -15.09
C ILE A 94 20.00 -0.56 -15.00
N ALA A 95 19.36 0.56 -14.64
CA ALA A 95 20.05 1.83 -14.46
C ALA A 95 21.14 1.72 -13.39
N SER A 96 20.86 1.05 -12.27
CA SER A 96 21.82 0.85 -11.18
C SER A 96 23.03 0.01 -11.62
N LEU A 97 22.81 -1.03 -12.42
CA LEU A 97 23.88 -1.84 -12.99
C LEU A 97 24.80 -1.02 -13.89
N LEU A 98 24.23 -0.17 -14.75
CA LEU A 98 25.00 0.69 -15.63
C LEU A 98 25.76 1.78 -14.85
N LEU A 99 25.11 2.40 -13.87
CA LEU A 99 25.75 3.39 -12.99
C LEU A 99 26.97 2.80 -12.27
N ALA A 100 26.83 1.60 -11.74
CA ALA A 100 27.90 0.92 -11.01
C ALA A 100 29.03 0.47 -11.94
N SER A 101 28.69 -0.19 -13.05
CA SER A 101 29.69 -0.77 -13.96
C SER A 101 30.49 0.29 -14.72
N ARG A 102 29.89 1.43 -15.01
CA ARG A 102 30.53 2.53 -15.75
C ARG A 102 31.06 3.65 -14.86
N LYS A 103 30.91 3.52 -13.53
CA LYS A 103 31.35 4.53 -12.56
C LYS A 103 30.82 5.94 -12.89
N ILE A 104 29.54 6.02 -13.29
CA ILE A 104 28.95 7.27 -13.76
C ILE A 104 28.92 8.33 -12.66
N THR A 105 28.56 7.93 -11.42
CA THR A 105 28.52 8.86 -10.28
C THR A 105 29.91 9.41 -9.96
N ASP A 106 30.95 8.58 -10.00
CA ASP A 106 32.33 9.03 -9.81
C ASP A 106 32.74 10.02 -10.90
N GLY A 107 32.36 9.74 -12.15
CA GLY A 107 32.60 10.63 -13.28
C GLY A 107 31.92 11.98 -13.16
N ILE A 108 30.70 12.03 -12.65
CA ILE A 108 29.96 13.29 -12.41
C ILE A 108 30.67 14.13 -11.34
N ASN A 109 31.20 13.51 -10.32
CA ASN A 109 31.86 14.18 -9.19
C ASN A 109 33.35 14.46 -9.43
N TRP A 110 33.90 13.98 -10.55
CA TRP A 110 35.31 14.19 -10.91
C TRP A 110 35.53 15.61 -11.42
#